data_cb958ad5024c5085791b01e2e43d9fb2
#
_entry.id   cb958ad5024c5085791b01e2e43d9fb2
#
_cell.length_a   1.000
_cell.length_b   1.000
_cell.length_c   1.000
_cell.angle_alpha   90.00
_cell.angle_beta   90.00
_cell.angle_gamma   90.00
#
_symmetry.space_group_name_H-M   'P 1'
#
loop_
_entity.id
_entity.type
_entity.pdbx_description
1 polymer ?
#
loop_
_entity_poly.entity_id
_entity_poly.type
_entity_poly.pdbx_seq_one_letter_code
_entity_poly.pdbx_strand_id
1 'polypeptide(L)'
;RTEFMEKYWETISDLRSRGFHVVAFDWRGQGGSDRLLSNPSKGHIPRFDDYLDDLDAIMKKAVAPLGDLKRHALAHSMGGAILLRALLRDDTLFERCTLSAPMIGLAFERLKKNARFLVSLLAILGFSERYVPGGSPAPTMPFADNPLSTDRERHERADAVIATAPHLGIGSPTSGWVATAFAAMAELQDPETALAIYTPVLIAAGAHDRITSTPIAETFASRMPNGRFLKLDGAEHEIL
;
A
#
# COMPACT_ATOMS: atom_id res chain seq x y z
N ARG A 1 2.33 0.56 3.34
CA ARG A 1 2.98 -0.18 4.44
C ARG A 1 3.11 0.73 5.66
N THR A 2 3.15 0.16 6.86
CA THR A 2 3.13 0.89 8.14
C THR A 2 1.80 1.59 8.44
N GLU A 3 0.74 1.14 7.82
CA GLU A 3 -0.60 1.62 8.03
C GLU A 3 -1.37 0.72 9.00
N PHE A 4 -2.39 1.27 9.66
CA PHE A 4 -3.33 0.59 10.54
C PHE A 4 -4.71 1.25 10.45
N MET A 5 -5.78 0.53 10.73
CA MET A 5 -7.16 0.99 10.50
C MET A 5 -7.50 2.28 11.23
N GLU A 6 -7.01 2.46 12.44
CA GLU A 6 -7.31 3.62 13.29
C GLU A 6 -6.86 4.95 12.65
N LYS A 7 -5.81 4.91 11.82
CA LYS A 7 -5.34 6.08 11.06
C LYS A 7 -6.41 6.61 10.09
N TYR A 8 -7.27 5.72 9.57
CA TYR A 8 -8.28 6.03 8.55
C TYR A 8 -9.67 6.30 9.12
N TRP A 9 -9.80 6.46 10.44
CA TRP A 9 -11.11 6.64 11.09
C TRP A 9 -11.91 7.81 10.54
N GLU A 10 -11.26 8.92 10.21
CA GLU A 10 -11.87 10.10 9.58
C GLU A 10 -12.45 9.73 8.20
N THR A 11 -11.66 9.11 7.33
CA THR A 11 -12.08 8.66 6.00
C THR A 11 -13.23 7.64 6.09
N ILE A 12 -13.15 6.70 7.03
CA ILE A 12 -14.21 5.71 7.27
C ILE A 12 -15.52 6.42 7.70
N SER A 13 -15.42 7.39 8.60
CA SER A 13 -16.58 8.17 9.07
C SER A 13 -17.22 8.95 7.93
N ASP A 14 -16.43 9.60 7.08
CA ASP A 14 -16.90 10.34 5.92
C ASP A 14 -17.61 9.44 4.91
N LEU A 15 -17.05 8.28 4.60
CA LEU A 15 -17.68 7.32 3.70
C LEU A 15 -19.02 6.82 4.28
N ARG A 16 -19.07 6.51 5.58
CA ARG A 16 -20.30 6.10 6.25
C ARG A 16 -21.37 7.19 6.22
N SER A 17 -20.99 8.45 6.43
CA SER A 17 -21.94 9.60 6.37
C SER A 17 -22.53 9.78 4.97
N ARG A 18 -21.85 9.29 3.93
CA ARG A 18 -22.31 9.27 2.53
C ARG A 18 -23.10 8.02 2.16
N GLY A 19 -23.41 7.15 3.12
CA GLY A 19 -24.25 5.96 2.92
C GLY A 19 -23.49 4.70 2.49
N PHE A 20 -22.16 4.67 2.56
CA PHE A 20 -21.40 3.45 2.29
C PHE A 20 -21.35 2.53 3.51
N HIS A 21 -21.51 1.23 3.27
CA HIS A 21 -21.01 0.22 4.19
C HIS A 21 -19.50 0.10 4.01
N VAL A 22 -18.73 0.19 5.08
CA VAL A 22 -17.27 0.19 5.01
C VAL A 22 -16.72 -1.07 5.66
N VAL A 23 -15.90 -1.81 4.94
CA VAL A 23 -15.06 -2.90 5.45
C VAL A 23 -13.61 -2.41 5.38
N ALA A 24 -12.98 -2.23 6.52
CA ALA A 24 -11.57 -1.89 6.64
C ALA A 24 -10.85 -3.01 7.39
N PHE A 25 -9.59 -3.24 7.06
CA PHE A 25 -8.77 -4.29 7.68
C PHE A 25 -7.28 -3.97 7.57
N ASP A 26 -6.52 -4.55 8.49
CA ASP A 26 -5.06 -4.49 8.42
C ASP A 26 -4.53 -5.71 7.68
N TRP A 27 -3.62 -5.48 6.73
CA TRP A 27 -2.93 -6.55 6.02
C TRP A 27 -2.07 -7.40 6.98
N ARG A 28 -1.91 -8.71 6.70
CA ARG A 28 -0.98 -9.54 7.47
C ARG A 28 0.37 -8.85 7.65
N GLY A 29 0.96 -8.99 8.83
CA GLY A 29 2.23 -8.36 9.19
C GLY A 29 2.13 -6.87 9.51
N GLN A 30 0.94 -6.26 9.56
CA GLN A 30 0.74 -4.83 9.79
C GLN A 30 -0.40 -4.55 10.74
N GLY A 31 -0.44 -3.35 11.33
CA GLY A 31 -1.50 -2.90 12.23
C GLY A 31 -1.82 -3.93 13.32
N GLY A 32 -3.10 -4.23 13.51
CA GLY A 32 -3.60 -5.24 14.46
C GLY A 32 -3.55 -6.68 13.95
N SER A 33 -3.13 -6.93 12.69
CA SER A 33 -3.03 -8.28 12.13
C SER A 33 -1.79 -9.04 12.62
N ASP A 34 -1.83 -10.37 12.49
CA ASP A 34 -0.74 -11.26 12.93
C ASP A 34 0.61 -10.90 12.32
N ARG A 35 1.65 -10.95 13.13
CA ARG A 35 3.04 -10.79 12.71
C ARG A 35 3.60 -12.13 12.25
N LEU A 36 4.35 -12.12 11.14
CA LEU A 36 4.89 -13.34 10.53
C LEU A 36 6.24 -13.79 11.11
N LEU A 37 6.90 -12.90 11.84
CA LEU A 37 8.20 -13.18 12.48
C LEU A 37 8.11 -13.04 14.00
N SER A 38 8.98 -13.74 14.71
CA SER A 38 9.10 -13.64 16.17
C SER A 38 9.42 -12.22 16.67
N ASN A 39 10.12 -11.41 15.86
CA ASN A 39 10.26 -9.98 16.11
C ASN A 39 9.11 -9.23 15.44
N PRO A 40 8.12 -8.74 16.21
CA PRO A 40 6.91 -8.11 15.67
C PRO A 40 7.16 -6.74 15.02
N SER A 41 8.31 -6.12 15.28
CA SER A 41 8.67 -4.83 14.67
C SER A 41 9.15 -4.97 13.21
N LYS A 42 9.33 -6.18 12.69
CA LYS A 42 9.77 -6.39 11.32
C LYS A 42 8.58 -6.47 10.36
N GLY A 43 8.56 -5.56 9.39
CA GLY A 43 7.62 -5.68 8.26
C GLY A 43 8.11 -6.75 7.29
N HIS A 44 7.47 -7.92 7.27
CA HIS A 44 7.87 -9.08 6.45
C HIS A 44 6.69 -9.70 5.71
N ILE A 45 6.95 -10.23 4.53
CA ILE A 45 6.07 -11.12 3.78
C ILE A 45 6.95 -12.07 2.95
N PRO A 46 6.67 -13.37 2.94
CA PRO A 46 7.41 -14.33 2.10
C PRO A 46 7.13 -14.13 0.62
N ARG A 47 5.86 -13.93 0.24
CA ARG A 47 5.39 -13.73 -1.13
C ARG A 47 4.41 -12.58 -1.16
N PHE A 48 4.52 -11.69 -2.14
CA PHE A 48 3.58 -10.58 -2.29
C PHE A 48 2.14 -11.07 -2.59
N ASP A 49 2.02 -12.25 -3.19
CA ASP A 49 0.75 -12.92 -3.46
C ASP A 49 -0.03 -13.33 -2.22
N ASP A 50 0.64 -13.49 -1.08
CA ASP A 50 -0.04 -13.79 0.17
C ASP A 50 -1.03 -12.68 0.59
N TYR A 51 -0.82 -11.45 0.11
CA TYR A 51 -1.80 -10.36 0.28
C TYR A 51 -3.04 -10.55 -0.60
N LEU A 52 -2.92 -11.20 -1.77
CA LEU A 52 -4.07 -11.53 -2.61
C LEU A 52 -4.91 -12.62 -1.97
N ASP A 53 -4.27 -13.61 -1.34
CA ASP A 53 -4.95 -14.65 -0.57
C ASP A 53 -5.72 -14.04 0.63
N ASP A 54 -5.16 -13.00 1.27
CA ASP A 54 -5.86 -12.24 2.32
C ASP A 54 -7.08 -11.50 1.78
N LEU A 55 -6.92 -10.82 0.65
CA LEU A 55 -8.04 -10.11 0.02
C LEU A 55 -9.18 -11.08 -0.33
N ASP A 56 -8.87 -12.24 -0.90
CA ASP A 56 -9.86 -13.28 -1.21
C ASP A 56 -10.59 -13.74 0.07
N ALA A 57 -9.85 -13.91 1.17
CA ALA A 57 -10.44 -14.27 2.46
C ALA A 57 -11.36 -13.18 3.01
N ILE A 58 -10.97 -11.90 2.90
CA ILE A 58 -11.79 -10.75 3.31
C ILE A 58 -13.03 -10.64 2.43
N MET A 59 -12.89 -10.76 1.11
CA MET A 59 -14.02 -10.74 0.18
C MET A 59 -15.05 -11.84 0.53
N LYS A 60 -14.58 -13.04 0.83
CA LYS A 60 -15.44 -14.17 1.18
C LYS A 60 -16.08 -14.04 2.56
N LYS A 61 -15.32 -13.60 3.57
CA LYS A 61 -15.75 -13.68 4.98
C LYS A 61 -16.41 -12.41 5.49
N ALA A 62 -16.02 -11.24 4.98
CA ALA A 62 -16.50 -9.95 5.46
C ALA A 62 -17.38 -9.22 4.44
N VAL A 63 -17.06 -9.31 3.14
CA VAL A 63 -17.81 -8.57 2.11
C VAL A 63 -19.00 -9.37 1.60
N ALA A 64 -18.83 -10.64 1.24
CA ALA A 64 -19.92 -11.46 0.69
C ALA A 64 -21.15 -11.56 1.60
N PRO A 65 -21.04 -11.64 2.94
CA PRO A 65 -22.20 -11.66 3.83
C PRO A 65 -23.04 -10.37 3.81
N LEU A 66 -22.54 -9.26 3.28
CA LEU A 66 -23.29 -8.01 3.13
C LEU A 66 -24.32 -8.05 1.97
N GLY A 67 -24.35 -9.13 1.20
CA GLY A 67 -25.28 -9.33 0.09
C GLY A 67 -24.79 -8.77 -1.24
N ASP A 68 -25.72 -8.67 -2.19
CA ASP A 68 -25.42 -8.22 -3.56
C ASP A 68 -25.41 -6.69 -3.65
N LEU A 69 -24.42 -6.08 -3.02
CA LEU A 69 -24.17 -4.65 -3.06
C LEU A 69 -23.08 -4.33 -4.08
N LYS A 70 -23.19 -3.14 -4.69
CA LYS A 70 -22.12 -2.59 -5.52
C LYS A 70 -20.86 -2.41 -4.68
N ARG A 71 -19.78 -3.03 -5.12
CA ARG A 71 -18.51 -3.04 -4.40
C ARG A 71 -17.57 -2.01 -4.99
N HIS A 72 -17.04 -1.15 -4.12
CA HIS A 72 -16.01 -0.17 -4.46
C HIS A 72 -14.79 -0.40 -3.58
N ALA A 73 -13.59 -0.16 -4.12
CA ALA A 73 -12.38 -0.25 -3.33
C ALA A 73 -11.68 1.11 -3.25
N LEU A 74 -11.20 1.44 -2.04
CA LEU A 74 -10.27 2.54 -1.78
C LEU A 74 -9.00 1.95 -1.21
N ALA A 75 -7.86 2.21 -1.85
CA ALA A 75 -6.58 1.66 -1.43
C ALA A 75 -5.47 2.69 -1.50
N HIS A 76 -4.55 2.66 -0.52
CA HIS A 76 -3.41 3.55 -0.44
C HIS A 76 -2.09 2.80 -0.61
N SER A 77 -1.15 3.39 -1.35
CA SER A 77 0.25 2.96 -1.45
C SER A 77 0.40 1.46 -1.79
N MET A 78 0.93 0.64 -0.87
CA MET A 78 1.03 -0.82 -1.00
C MET A 78 -0.32 -1.47 -1.30
N GLY A 79 -1.39 -1.02 -0.64
CA GLY A 79 -2.76 -1.51 -0.88
C GLY A 79 -3.19 -1.29 -2.33
N GLY A 80 -2.78 -0.18 -2.95
CA GLY A 80 -3.02 0.09 -4.37
C GLY A 80 -2.32 -0.91 -5.29
N ALA A 81 -1.07 -1.29 -4.99
CA ALA A 81 -0.37 -2.33 -5.76
C ALA A 81 -1.04 -3.70 -5.62
N ILE A 82 -1.48 -4.05 -4.41
CA ILE A 82 -2.22 -5.31 -4.16
C ILE A 82 -3.53 -5.31 -4.95
N LEU A 83 -4.28 -4.21 -4.90
CA LEU A 83 -5.57 -4.10 -5.58
C LEU A 83 -5.43 -4.20 -7.10
N LEU A 84 -4.45 -3.52 -7.71
CA LEU A 84 -4.19 -3.64 -9.15
C LEU A 84 -3.86 -5.08 -9.55
N ARG A 85 -3.07 -5.80 -8.75
CA ARG A 85 -2.77 -7.22 -8.99
C ARG A 85 -3.99 -8.12 -8.79
N ALA A 86 -4.89 -7.78 -7.86
CA ALA A 86 -6.15 -8.49 -7.70
C ALA A 86 -7.05 -8.32 -8.94
N LEU A 87 -7.14 -7.11 -9.49
CA LEU A 87 -7.89 -6.83 -10.73
C LEU A 87 -7.31 -7.58 -11.95
N LEU A 88 -6.00 -7.85 -12.00
CA LEU A 88 -5.41 -8.70 -13.04
C LEU A 88 -5.86 -10.15 -12.95
N ARG A 89 -6.18 -10.65 -11.73
CA ARG A 89 -6.71 -12.01 -11.54
C ARG A 89 -8.22 -12.09 -11.81
N ASP A 90 -8.96 -11.08 -11.36
CA ASP A 90 -10.41 -10.97 -11.51
C ASP A 90 -10.82 -9.50 -11.61
N ASP A 91 -11.03 -9.03 -12.83
CA ASP A 91 -11.43 -7.65 -13.13
C ASP A 91 -12.91 -7.37 -12.78
N THR A 92 -13.62 -8.33 -12.20
CA THR A 92 -15.02 -8.19 -11.76
C THR A 92 -15.18 -8.01 -10.26
N LEU A 93 -14.09 -8.04 -9.49
CA LEU A 93 -14.12 -7.93 -8.03
C LEU A 93 -14.81 -6.67 -7.52
N PHE A 94 -14.61 -5.55 -8.23
CA PHE A 94 -15.12 -4.23 -7.85
C PHE A 94 -15.75 -3.52 -9.05
N GLU A 95 -16.82 -2.76 -8.80
CA GLU A 95 -17.43 -1.91 -9.84
C GLU A 95 -16.55 -0.71 -10.19
N ARG A 96 -15.84 -0.16 -9.20
CA ARG A 96 -14.89 0.96 -9.35
C ARG A 96 -13.84 0.92 -8.24
N CYS A 97 -12.67 1.44 -8.56
CA CYS A 97 -11.58 1.55 -7.58
C CYS A 97 -11.03 2.98 -7.55
N THR A 98 -10.62 3.42 -6.36
CA THR A 98 -9.86 4.65 -6.14
C THR A 98 -8.55 4.30 -5.47
N LEU A 99 -7.43 4.70 -6.06
CA LEU A 99 -6.09 4.44 -5.56
C LEU A 99 -5.42 5.75 -5.17
N SER A 100 -4.98 5.84 -3.92
CA SER A 100 -4.21 6.93 -3.36
C SER A 100 -2.72 6.59 -3.40
N ALA A 101 -1.94 7.32 -4.17
CA ALA A 101 -0.48 7.17 -4.27
C ALA A 101 -0.02 5.69 -4.42
N PRO A 102 -0.57 4.90 -5.39
CA PRO A 102 -0.33 3.45 -5.45
C PRO A 102 1.14 3.13 -5.70
N MET A 103 1.64 2.07 -5.04
CA MET A 103 3.02 1.59 -5.15
C MET A 103 3.23 0.83 -6.48
N ILE A 104 3.13 1.54 -7.62
CA ILE A 104 3.46 1.00 -8.95
C ILE A 104 4.95 1.19 -9.24
N GLY A 105 5.56 2.24 -8.70
CA GLY A 105 6.98 2.53 -8.77
C GLY A 105 7.39 3.48 -7.67
N LEU A 106 8.69 3.55 -7.36
CA LEU A 106 9.24 4.44 -6.32
C LEU A 106 9.77 5.74 -6.93
N ALA A 107 9.74 6.83 -6.16
CA ALA A 107 10.27 8.12 -6.58
C ALA A 107 11.80 8.10 -6.81
N PHE A 108 12.53 7.19 -6.16
CA PHE A 108 14.01 7.10 -6.20
C PHE A 108 14.52 6.21 -7.34
N GLU A 109 14.33 6.60 -8.59
CA GLU A 109 14.68 5.74 -9.74
C GLU A 109 16.18 5.38 -9.87
N ARG A 110 17.09 6.32 -9.56
CA ARG A 110 18.53 6.10 -9.76
C ARG A 110 19.16 5.09 -8.80
N LEU A 111 18.59 4.90 -7.59
CA LEU A 111 19.07 3.92 -6.59
C LEU A 111 18.53 2.51 -6.83
N LYS A 112 17.54 2.33 -7.71
CA LYS A 112 16.73 1.10 -7.82
C LYS A 112 17.51 -0.11 -8.30
N LYS A 113 18.33 -0.01 -9.34
CA LYS A 113 18.98 -1.20 -9.91
C LYS A 113 19.90 -1.87 -8.90
N ASN A 114 20.75 -1.09 -8.24
CA ASN A 114 21.71 -1.62 -7.26
C ASN A 114 21.00 -2.06 -5.97
N ALA A 115 20.02 -1.30 -5.48
CA ALA A 115 19.25 -1.65 -4.29
C ALA A 115 18.39 -2.90 -4.54
N ARG A 116 17.72 -3.00 -5.68
CA ARG A 116 16.96 -4.18 -6.07
C ARG A 116 17.84 -5.41 -6.15
N PHE A 117 19.00 -5.32 -6.81
CA PHE A 117 19.95 -6.41 -6.88
C PHE A 117 20.44 -6.83 -5.49
N LEU A 118 20.83 -5.86 -4.64
CA LEU A 118 21.31 -6.11 -3.29
C LEU A 118 20.26 -6.82 -2.42
N VAL A 119 19.02 -6.31 -2.38
CA VAL A 119 17.99 -6.95 -1.53
C VAL A 119 17.58 -8.32 -2.05
N SER A 120 17.58 -8.55 -3.37
CA SER A 120 17.32 -9.85 -3.97
C SER A 120 18.45 -10.83 -3.63
N LEU A 121 19.70 -10.39 -3.69
CA LEU A 121 20.86 -11.21 -3.30
C LEU A 121 20.81 -11.56 -1.82
N LEU A 122 20.50 -10.60 -0.94
CA LEU A 122 20.36 -10.84 0.49
C LEU A 122 19.22 -11.85 0.78
N ALA A 123 18.10 -11.75 0.08
CA ALA A 123 17.01 -12.70 0.22
C ALA A 123 17.41 -14.12 -0.19
N ILE A 124 18.13 -14.29 -1.32
CA ILE A 124 18.63 -15.57 -1.81
C ILE A 124 19.67 -16.18 -0.85
N LEU A 125 20.51 -15.35 -0.25
CA LEU A 125 21.55 -15.79 0.72
C LEU A 125 20.98 -16.13 2.11
N GLY A 126 19.67 -16.17 2.31
CA GLY A 126 19.04 -16.53 3.57
C GLY A 126 18.86 -15.35 4.55
N PHE A 127 19.05 -14.11 4.11
CA PHE A 127 18.86 -12.90 4.91
C PHE A 127 17.48 -12.23 4.67
N SER A 128 16.51 -12.97 4.14
CA SER A 128 15.17 -12.46 3.82
C SER A 128 14.45 -11.85 5.03
N GLU A 129 14.65 -12.40 6.23
CA GLU A 129 14.04 -11.93 7.48
C GLU A 129 14.82 -10.82 8.19
N ARG A 130 15.94 -10.37 7.64
CA ARG A 130 16.68 -9.24 8.20
C ARG A 130 16.15 -7.93 7.69
N TYR A 131 16.22 -6.89 8.52
CA TYR A 131 15.96 -5.53 8.05
C TYR A 131 16.80 -5.20 6.82
N VAL A 132 16.27 -4.38 5.94
CA VAL A 132 17.09 -3.76 4.88
C VAL A 132 18.28 -3.01 5.50
N PRO A 133 19.41 -2.85 4.78
CA PRO A 133 20.54 -2.07 5.26
C PRO A 133 20.08 -0.66 5.73
N GLY A 134 20.46 -0.28 6.95
CA GLY A 134 20.01 0.96 7.58
C GLY A 134 18.61 0.93 8.19
N GLY A 135 17.92 -0.20 8.13
CA GLY A 135 16.58 -0.35 8.71
C GLY A 135 16.57 -0.32 10.24
N SER A 136 15.50 0.20 10.81
CA SER A 136 15.26 0.40 12.24
C SER A 136 14.00 -0.31 12.72
N PRO A 137 13.95 -0.79 13.98
CA PRO A 137 12.72 -1.28 14.60
C PRO A 137 11.74 -0.16 14.98
N ALA A 138 12.14 1.11 14.91
CA ALA A 138 11.31 2.24 15.32
C ALA A 138 10.07 2.36 14.42
N PRO A 139 8.85 2.37 14.99
CA PRO A 139 7.62 2.46 14.22
C PRO A 139 7.26 3.90 13.82
N THR A 140 7.87 4.89 14.44
CA THR A 140 7.62 6.32 14.22
C THR A 140 8.90 7.06 13.90
N MET A 141 8.77 8.24 13.33
CA MET A 141 9.88 9.16 13.06
C MET A 141 9.47 10.60 13.38
N PRO A 142 10.42 11.48 13.76
CA PRO A 142 10.12 12.89 13.97
C PRO A 142 9.47 13.54 12.74
N PHE A 143 8.51 14.43 12.95
CA PHE A 143 7.82 15.11 11.84
C PHE A 143 8.80 15.84 10.91
N ALA A 144 9.87 16.43 11.44
CA ALA A 144 10.88 17.11 10.63
C ALA A 144 11.55 16.20 9.57
N ASP A 145 11.61 14.88 9.82
CA ASP A 145 12.22 13.91 8.94
C ASP A 145 11.17 13.14 8.10
N ASN A 146 9.88 13.47 8.29
CA ASN A 146 8.77 12.77 7.66
C ASN A 146 8.67 13.11 6.15
N PRO A 147 8.79 12.11 5.26
CA PRO A 147 8.64 12.31 3.82
C PRO A 147 7.21 12.04 3.33
N LEU A 148 6.27 11.74 4.22
CA LEU A 148 4.96 11.19 3.86
C LEU A 148 3.90 12.29 3.76
N SER A 149 3.95 13.30 4.65
CA SER A 149 2.90 14.30 4.76
C SER A 149 3.45 15.63 5.27
N THR A 150 2.88 16.74 4.79
CA THR A 150 3.08 18.08 5.35
C THR A 150 2.11 18.41 6.48
N ASP A 151 1.12 17.56 6.73
CA ASP A 151 0.12 17.71 7.80
C ASP A 151 0.66 17.20 9.14
N ARG A 152 1.14 18.16 9.96
CA ARG A 152 1.66 17.87 11.29
C ARG A 152 0.61 17.26 12.23
N GLU A 153 -0.63 17.74 12.18
CA GLU A 153 -1.67 17.28 13.09
C GLU A 153 -2.01 15.81 12.84
N ARG A 154 -2.15 15.42 11.56
CA ARG A 154 -2.40 14.02 11.17
C ARG A 154 -1.23 13.12 11.54
N HIS A 155 0.01 13.58 11.34
CA HIS A 155 1.21 12.85 11.74
C HIS A 155 1.26 12.61 13.25
N GLU A 156 1.09 13.67 14.05
CA GLU A 156 1.11 13.58 15.52
C GLU A 156 -0.06 12.73 16.05
N ARG A 157 -1.22 12.76 15.40
CA ARG A 157 -2.36 11.88 15.73
C ARG A 157 -2.03 10.41 15.51
N ALA A 158 -1.40 10.06 14.38
CA ALA A 158 -0.97 8.69 14.12
C ALA A 158 0.08 8.22 15.13
N ASP A 159 1.05 9.07 15.48
CA ASP A 159 2.07 8.78 16.50
C ASP A 159 1.43 8.58 17.88
N ALA A 160 0.42 9.37 18.26
CA ALA A 160 -0.32 9.23 19.51
C ALA A 160 -1.07 7.88 19.59
N VAL A 161 -1.63 7.41 18.47
CA VAL A 161 -2.24 6.07 18.43
C VAL A 161 -1.18 4.99 18.68
N ILE A 162 -0.02 5.05 18.02
CA ILE A 162 1.08 4.10 18.23
C ILE A 162 1.60 4.16 19.67
N ALA A 163 1.67 5.36 20.28
CA ALA A 163 2.09 5.51 21.66
C ALA A 163 1.15 4.81 22.65
N THR A 164 -0.15 4.80 22.38
CA THR A 164 -1.16 4.13 23.22
C THR A 164 -1.34 2.65 22.88
N ALA A 165 -1.09 2.26 21.63
CA ALA A 165 -1.22 0.91 21.12
C ALA A 165 0.05 0.49 20.31
N PRO A 166 1.20 0.26 20.97
CA PRO A 166 2.49 0.04 20.30
C PRO A 166 2.52 -1.17 19.36
N HIS A 167 1.61 -2.13 19.55
CA HIS A 167 1.48 -3.30 18.70
C HIS A 167 1.01 -2.97 17.28
N LEU A 168 0.38 -1.82 17.04
CA LEU A 168 -0.03 -1.37 15.72
C LEU A 168 1.15 -0.92 14.86
N GLY A 169 2.19 -0.41 15.49
CA GLY A 169 3.38 0.09 14.80
C GLY A 169 4.29 -1.03 14.30
N ILE A 170 4.92 -0.81 13.16
CA ILE A 170 6.00 -1.66 12.65
C ILE A 170 7.17 -0.78 12.20
N GLY A 171 8.36 -1.29 12.36
CA GLY A 171 9.59 -0.65 11.89
C GLY A 171 9.85 -0.87 10.39
N SER A 172 11.10 -0.80 10.01
CA SER A 172 11.54 -0.96 8.62
C SER A 172 11.16 -2.32 8.04
N PRO A 173 11.07 -2.44 6.69
CA PRO A 173 10.83 -3.71 6.03
C PRO A 173 12.05 -4.62 6.13
N THR A 174 11.81 -5.90 5.96
CA THR A 174 12.88 -6.89 5.73
C THR A 174 13.34 -6.87 4.27
N SER A 175 14.54 -7.40 4.01
CA SER A 175 15.05 -7.59 2.64
C SER A 175 14.10 -8.46 1.80
N GLY A 176 13.47 -9.49 2.40
CA GLY A 176 12.47 -10.33 1.74
C GLY A 176 11.24 -9.53 1.32
N TRP A 177 10.69 -8.70 2.22
CA TRP A 177 9.55 -7.84 1.87
C TRP A 177 9.88 -6.92 0.69
N VAL A 178 11.03 -6.26 0.74
CA VAL A 178 11.43 -5.32 -0.34
C VAL A 178 11.67 -6.05 -1.66
N ALA A 179 12.28 -7.25 -1.63
CA ALA A 179 12.49 -8.06 -2.83
C ALA A 179 11.15 -8.44 -3.50
N THR A 180 10.16 -8.90 -2.73
CA THR A 180 8.84 -9.26 -3.26
C THR A 180 8.05 -8.04 -3.74
N ALA A 181 8.17 -6.90 -3.04
CA ALA A 181 7.56 -5.64 -3.47
C ALA A 181 8.14 -5.14 -4.80
N PHE A 182 9.47 -5.25 -5.00
CA PHE A 182 10.08 -4.93 -6.29
C PHE A 182 9.62 -5.86 -7.42
N ALA A 183 9.40 -7.14 -7.14
CA ALA A 183 8.85 -8.07 -8.13
C ALA A 183 7.42 -7.67 -8.52
N ALA A 184 6.56 -7.35 -7.55
CA ALA A 184 5.21 -6.88 -7.80
C ALA A 184 5.18 -5.56 -8.59
N MET A 185 6.03 -4.59 -8.24
CA MET A 185 6.15 -3.35 -9.02
C MET A 185 6.65 -3.60 -10.45
N ALA A 186 7.56 -4.55 -10.65
CA ALA A 186 8.05 -4.88 -11.99
C ALA A 186 6.96 -5.46 -12.89
N GLU A 187 6.08 -6.31 -12.33
CA GLU A 187 4.90 -6.83 -13.02
C GLU A 187 3.93 -5.69 -13.39
N LEU A 188 3.63 -4.80 -12.44
CA LEU A 188 2.75 -3.65 -12.70
C LEU A 188 3.33 -2.67 -13.73
N GLN A 189 4.66 -2.55 -13.84
CA GLN A 189 5.31 -1.68 -14.82
C GLN A 189 5.42 -2.30 -16.23
N ASP A 190 5.04 -3.57 -16.40
CA ASP A 190 4.89 -4.14 -17.73
C ASP A 190 3.80 -3.36 -18.49
N PRO A 191 4.08 -2.89 -19.72
CA PRO A 191 3.12 -2.12 -20.50
C PRO A 191 1.77 -2.78 -20.72
N GLU A 192 1.73 -4.11 -20.83
CA GLU A 192 0.50 -4.88 -21.07
C GLU A 192 -0.38 -4.99 -19.82
N THR A 193 0.21 -4.85 -18.62
CA THR A 193 -0.53 -4.96 -17.36
C THR A 193 -1.64 -3.94 -17.22
N ALA A 194 -1.37 -2.67 -17.54
CA ALA A 194 -2.37 -1.62 -17.46
C ALA A 194 -3.51 -1.82 -18.49
N LEU A 195 -3.19 -2.34 -19.68
CA LEU A 195 -4.16 -2.61 -20.74
C LEU A 195 -5.13 -3.75 -20.40
N ALA A 196 -4.74 -4.64 -19.49
CA ALA A 196 -5.56 -5.79 -19.09
C ALA A 196 -6.61 -5.46 -18.01
N ILE A 197 -6.59 -4.26 -17.41
CA ILE A 197 -7.54 -3.86 -16.35
C ILE A 197 -8.63 -2.97 -16.95
N TYR A 198 -9.85 -3.49 -17.04
CA TYR A 198 -11.02 -2.77 -17.58
C TYR A 198 -11.87 -2.13 -16.50
N THR A 199 -11.74 -2.56 -15.23
CA THR A 199 -12.40 -1.90 -14.10
C THR A 199 -12.08 -0.40 -14.10
N PRO A 200 -13.09 0.49 -13.96
CA PRO A 200 -12.84 1.91 -13.83
C PRO A 200 -12.00 2.24 -12.59
N VAL A 201 -10.81 2.79 -12.78
CA VAL A 201 -9.87 3.15 -11.70
C VAL A 201 -9.53 4.62 -11.76
N LEU A 202 -9.71 5.32 -10.63
CA LEU A 202 -9.15 6.63 -10.39
C LEU A 202 -7.84 6.49 -9.61
N ILE A 203 -6.74 6.97 -10.15
CA ILE A 203 -5.48 7.09 -9.44
C ILE A 203 -5.28 8.56 -9.05
N ALA A 204 -5.18 8.83 -7.74
CA ALA A 204 -4.79 10.12 -7.20
C ALA A 204 -3.37 10.04 -6.66
N ALA A 205 -2.52 11.03 -6.97
CA ALA A 205 -1.14 11.09 -6.47
C ALA A 205 -0.72 12.53 -6.18
N GLY A 206 0.10 12.70 -5.15
CA GLY A 206 0.67 13.98 -4.77
C GLY A 206 1.74 14.45 -5.77
N ALA A 207 1.73 15.74 -6.12
CA ALA A 207 2.76 16.30 -6.99
C ALA A 207 4.17 16.26 -6.37
N HIS A 208 4.25 16.23 -5.05
CA HIS A 208 5.49 16.23 -4.27
C HIS A 208 5.74 14.89 -3.57
N ASP A 209 5.09 13.80 -4.03
CA ASP A 209 5.31 12.46 -3.47
C ASP A 209 6.77 12.04 -3.60
N ARG A 210 7.41 11.81 -2.45
CA ARG A 210 8.82 11.40 -2.36
C ARG A 210 8.99 9.89 -2.18
N ILE A 211 7.89 9.14 -2.08
CA ILE A 211 7.87 7.70 -1.85
C ILE A 211 7.54 6.95 -3.13
N THR A 212 6.38 7.23 -3.72
CA THR A 212 5.94 6.61 -4.98
C THR A 212 6.09 7.57 -6.15
N SER A 213 6.27 7.02 -7.34
CA SER A 213 6.51 7.81 -8.54
C SER A 213 5.20 8.27 -9.17
N THR A 214 4.86 9.55 -8.97
CA THR A 214 3.70 10.19 -9.61
C THR A 214 3.71 10.06 -11.13
N PRO A 215 4.83 10.26 -11.86
CA PRO A 215 4.86 10.06 -13.31
C PRO A 215 4.61 8.61 -13.76
N ILE A 216 5.06 7.61 -12.99
CA ILE A 216 4.77 6.20 -13.30
C ILE A 216 3.28 5.90 -13.08
N ALA A 217 2.68 6.41 -12.00
CA ALA A 217 1.26 6.27 -11.72
C ALA A 217 0.39 6.93 -12.79
N GLU A 218 0.76 8.12 -13.27
CA GLU A 218 0.11 8.82 -14.38
C GLU A 218 0.19 8.03 -15.67
N THR A 219 1.39 7.53 -16.01
CA THR A 219 1.60 6.70 -17.21
C THR A 219 0.78 5.41 -17.13
N PHE A 220 0.72 4.77 -15.98
CA PHE A 220 -0.09 3.56 -15.78
C PHE A 220 -1.58 3.86 -15.99
N ALA A 221 -2.11 4.92 -15.34
CA ALA A 221 -3.50 5.31 -15.48
C ALA A 221 -3.87 5.65 -16.94
N SER A 222 -2.98 6.31 -17.68
CA SER A 222 -3.21 6.70 -19.08
C SER A 222 -3.27 5.50 -20.05
N ARG A 223 -2.71 4.36 -19.67
CA ARG A 223 -2.75 3.11 -20.45
C ARG A 223 -3.98 2.25 -20.16
N MET A 224 -4.60 2.41 -19.00
CA MET A 224 -5.78 1.64 -18.62
C MET A 224 -6.98 2.04 -19.50
N PRO A 225 -7.79 1.11 -20.03
CA PRO A 225 -8.96 1.41 -20.85
C PRO A 225 -9.95 2.38 -20.16
N ASN A 226 -10.15 2.24 -18.85
CA ASN A 226 -11.04 3.09 -18.05
C ASN A 226 -10.29 3.77 -16.89
N GLY A 227 -9.00 4.05 -17.07
CA GLY A 227 -8.16 4.73 -16.10
C GLY A 227 -8.39 6.24 -16.11
N ARG A 228 -8.33 6.84 -14.91
CA ARG A 228 -8.29 8.29 -14.71
C ARG A 228 -7.17 8.65 -13.76
N PHE A 229 -6.54 9.78 -13.98
CA PHE A 229 -5.49 10.30 -13.12
C PHE A 229 -5.84 11.66 -12.56
N LEU A 230 -5.57 11.86 -11.27
CA LEU A 230 -5.71 13.13 -10.56
C LEU A 230 -4.40 13.45 -9.85
N LYS A 231 -3.72 14.50 -10.31
CA LYS A 231 -2.57 15.04 -9.61
C LYS A 231 -3.02 16.10 -8.62
N LEU A 232 -2.59 15.97 -7.38
CA LEU A 232 -2.89 16.89 -6.29
C LEU A 232 -1.67 17.78 -6.04
N ASP A 233 -1.79 19.05 -6.44
CA ASP A 233 -0.75 20.04 -6.22
C ASP A 233 -0.56 20.29 -4.71
N GLY A 234 0.69 20.41 -4.27
CA GLY A 234 1.04 20.62 -2.87
C GLY A 234 0.95 19.38 -1.97
N ALA A 235 0.37 18.28 -2.45
CA ALA A 235 0.30 17.05 -1.67
C ALA A 235 1.59 16.20 -1.80
N GLU A 236 1.94 15.52 -0.73
CA GLU A 236 2.96 14.48 -0.66
C GLU A 236 2.32 13.08 -0.78
N HIS A 237 2.88 12.07 -0.11
CA HIS A 237 2.44 10.68 -0.24
C HIS A 237 1.07 10.40 0.40
N GLU A 238 0.84 10.92 1.61
CA GLU A 238 -0.41 10.74 2.36
C GLU A 238 -1.44 11.79 1.95
N ILE A 239 -2.43 11.40 1.16
CA ILE A 239 -3.48 12.26 0.60
C ILE A 239 -4.89 11.88 1.05
N LEU A 240 -5.04 10.91 1.97
CA LEU A 240 -6.30 10.48 2.59
C LEU A 240 -6.42 10.98 4.01
#